data_23ec350b017a59d8a8ba343b0b10d055
#
_entry.id   23ec350b017a59d8a8ba343b0b10d055
#
_cell.length_a   1.000
_cell.length_b   1.000
_cell.length_c   1.000
_cell.angle_alpha   90.00
_cell.angle_beta   90.00
_cell.angle_gamma   90.00
#
_symmetry.space_group_name_H-M   'P 1'
#
loop_
_entity.id
_entity.type
_entity.pdbx_description
1 polymer ?
#
loop_
_entity_poly.entity_id
_entity_poly.type
_entity_poly.pdbx_seq_one_letter_code
_entity_poly.pdbx_strand_id
1 'polypeptide(L)'
;MFGSIVVGTDGSGTATQAVREAVDMAKAVGATLELVSAYAPVSEARLRAERRDAPEDVQWAINPRQEVEVSLNDAAEIAREAGVKVNTYAREGDPADAILDVAEEQNSDLVILGNKGMTRAKRFLLGSVPDKVSHHAPCSVLIVRTT
;
A
#
# COMPACT_ATOMS: atom_id res chain seq x y z
N MET A 1 -12.11 15.14 -13.04
CA MET A 1 -10.65 15.12 -13.08
C MET A 1 -10.13 13.79 -12.55
N PHE A 2 -9.72 13.69 -11.29
CA PHE A 2 -9.31 12.38 -10.75
C PHE A 2 -10.52 11.69 -10.13
N GLY A 3 -10.98 10.59 -10.74
CA GLY A 3 -12.14 9.83 -10.26
C GLY A 3 -11.77 8.58 -9.46
N SER A 4 -10.59 8.03 -9.70
CA SER A 4 -10.08 6.84 -9.01
C SER A 4 -8.60 7.05 -8.67
N ILE A 5 -8.28 6.98 -7.39
CA ILE A 5 -6.94 7.23 -6.87
C ILE A 5 -6.44 5.97 -6.18
N VAL A 6 -5.29 5.45 -6.64
CA VAL A 6 -4.63 4.30 -6.00
C VAL A 6 -3.58 4.82 -5.01
N VAL A 7 -3.53 4.24 -3.83
CA VAL A 7 -2.44 4.48 -2.88
C VAL A 7 -1.94 3.17 -2.33
N GLY A 8 -0.62 2.99 -2.33
CA GLY A 8 0.03 1.83 -1.73
C GLY A 8 0.37 2.10 -0.26
N THR A 9 0.22 1.08 0.57
CA THR A 9 0.61 1.16 1.98
C THR A 9 1.24 -0.14 2.45
N ASP A 10 2.22 -0.02 3.34
CA ASP A 10 2.82 -1.15 4.04
C ASP A 10 2.52 -1.12 5.55
N GLY A 11 1.63 -0.22 5.97
CA GLY A 11 1.26 -0.04 7.37
C GLY A 11 2.25 0.79 8.19
N SER A 12 3.37 1.22 7.60
CA SER A 12 4.34 2.06 8.29
C SER A 12 3.80 3.47 8.54
N GLY A 13 4.45 4.22 9.44
CA GLY A 13 4.07 5.60 9.73
C GLY A 13 4.19 6.52 8.51
N THR A 14 5.23 6.32 7.69
CA THR A 14 5.42 7.11 6.47
C THR A 14 4.38 6.77 5.42
N ALA A 15 4.02 5.49 5.27
CA ALA A 15 2.94 5.07 4.37
C ALA A 15 1.59 5.62 4.83
N THR A 16 1.33 5.63 6.13
CA THR A 16 0.10 6.20 6.68
C THR A 16 -0.01 7.69 6.38
N GLN A 17 1.10 8.41 6.40
CA GLN A 17 1.12 9.82 6.01
C GLN A 17 0.71 9.99 4.53
N ALA A 18 1.22 9.15 3.64
CA ALA A 18 0.81 9.15 2.24
C ALA A 18 -0.68 8.83 2.08
N VAL A 19 -1.20 7.89 2.86
CA VAL A 19 -2.64 7.57 2.89
C VAL A 19 -3.46 8.79 3.29
N ARG A 20 -3.06 9.53 4.31
CA ARG A 20 -3.77 10.74 4.75
C ARG A 20 -3.81 11.81 3.67
N GLU A 21 -2.69 12.01 2.97
CA GLU A 21 -2.64 12.94 1.83
C GLU A 21 -3.57 12.48 0.70
N ALA A 22 -3.60 11.17 0.41
CA ALA A 22 -4.48 10.62 -0.61
C ALA A 22 -5.97 10.78 -0.22
N VAL A 23 -6.29 10.60 1.05
CA VAL A 23 -7.66 10.81 1.56
C VAL A 23 -8.07 12.27 1.38
N ASP A 24 -7.20 13.21 1.74
CA ASP A 24 -7.48 14.64 1.56
C ASP A 24 -7.70 14.99 0.10
N MET A 25 -6.85 14.47 -0.79
CA MET A 25 -6.99 14.66 -2.23
C MET A 25 -8.30 14.07 -2.76
N ALA A 26 -8.61 12.83 -2.39
CA ALA A 26 -9.83 12.15 -2.82
C ALA A 26 -11.08 12.90 -2.36
N LYS A 27 -11.07 13.41 -1.13
CA LYS A 27 -12.16 14.21 -0.60
C LYS A 27 -12.34 15.51 -1.39
N ALA A 28 -11.23 16.17 -1.72
CA ALA A 28 -11.26 17.45 -2.44
C ALA A 28 -11.80 17.30 -3.87
N VAL A 29 -11.51 16.20 -4.55
CA VAL A 29 -11.90 16.00 -5.95
C VAL A 29 -13.08 15.04 -6.13
N GLY A 30 -13.59 14.45 -5.06
CA GLY A 30 -14.71 13.51 -5.14
C GLY A 30 -14.34 12.15 -5.70
N ALA A 31 -13.11 11.71 -5.51
CA ALA A 31 -12.60 10.44 -6.04
C ALA A 31 -12.89 9.26 -5.11
N THR A 32 -12.90 8.06 -5.68
CA THR A 32 -12.84 6.80 -4.93
C THR A 32 -11.38 6.46 -4.67
N LEU A 33 -11.07 5.99 -3.47
CA LEU A 33 -9.73 5.62 -3.06
C LEU A 33 -9.56 4.10 -3.14
N GLU A 34 -8.49 3.66 -3.81
CA GLU A 34 -8.14 2.25 -3.95
C GLU A 34 -6.87 1.99 -3.16
N LEU A 35 -7.00 1.34 -1.99
CA LEU A 35 -5.86 1.05 -1.11
C LEU A 35 -5.27 -0.31 -1.43
N VAL A 36 -3.97 -0.35 -1.71
CA VAL A 36 -3.27 -1.57 -2.08
C VAL A 36 -2.14 -1.84 -1.10
N SER A 37 -2.04 -3.09 -0.66
CA SER A 37 -0.88 -3.57 0.06
C SER A 37 -0.51 -4.96 -0.45
N ALA A 38 0.78 -5.27 -0.47
CA ALA A 38 1.28 -6.53 -0.97
C ALA A 38 1.92 -7.35 0.13
N TYR A 39 1.89 -8.65 -0.03
CA TYR A 39 2.57 -9.58 0.85
C TYR A 39 3.34 -10.61 0.04
N ALA A 40 4.49 -11.03 0.59
CA ALA A 40 5.28 -12.07 -0.04
C ALA A 40 4.76 -13.45 0.41
N PRO A 41 4.70 -14.45 -0.49
CA PRO A 41 4.37 -15.80 -0.07
C PRO A 41 5.49 -16.35 0.81
N VAL A 42 5.11 -16.99 1.91
CA VAL A 42 6.05 -17.63 2.82
C VAL A 42 6.18 -19.09 2.37
N SER A 43 7.41 -19.55 2.06
CA SER A 43 7.64 -20.94 1.73
C SER A 43 7.29 -21.83 2.93
N GLU A 44 6.82 -23.06 2.66
CA GLU A 44 6.49 -24.01 3.72
C GLU A 44 7.67 -24.29 4.65
N ALA A 45 8.89 -24.39 4.11
CA ALA A 45 10.08 -24.63 4.89
C ALA A 45 10.35 -23.46 5.86
N ARG A 46 10.24 -22.23 5.38
CA ARG A 46 10.39 -21.05 6.20
C ARG A 46 9.31 -20.96 7.27
N LEU A 47 8.07 -21.21 6.87
CA LEU A 47 6.94 -21.17 7.80
C LEU A 47 7.10 -22.18 8.95
N ARG A 48 7.55 -23.40 8.63
CA ARG A 48 7.81 -24.42 9.65
C ARG A 48 8.96 -24.03 10.57
N ALA A 49 10.02 -23.45 10.03
CA ALA A 49 11.15 -22.99 10.83
C ALA A 49 10.75 -21.87 11.79
N GLU A 50 10.03 -20.89 11.30
CA GLU A 50 9.51 -19.78 12.11
C GLU A 50 8.55 -20.24 13.20
N ARG A 51 7.68 -21.19 12.88
CA ARG A 51 6.73 -21.75 13.87
C ARG A 51 7.43 -22.55 14.98
N ARG A 52 8.54 -23.23 14.68
CA ARG A 52 9.31 -23.95 15.68
C ARG A 52 10.01 -23.00 16.66
N ASP A 53 10.46 -21.87 16.17
CA ASP A 53 11.25 -20.90 16.95
C ASP A 53 10.37 -19.86 17.65
N ALA A 54 9.13 -19.66 17.18
CA ALA A 54 8.22 -18.67 17.72
C ALA A 54 7.44 -19.22 18.93
N PRO A 55 7.23 -18.43 19.99
CA PRO A 55 6.30 -18.81 21.05
C PRO A 55 4.91 -19.09 20.50
N GLU A 56 4.21 -20.00 21.14
CA GLU A 56 2.89 -20.46 20.68
C GLU A 56 1.88 -19.33 20.54
N ASP A 57 1.93 -18.35 21.41
CA ASP A 57 1.03 -17.20 21.45
C ASP A 57 1.25 -16.19 20.30
N VAL A 58 2.40 -16.26 19.60
CA VAL A 58 2.68 -15.37 18.47
C VAL A 58 2.73 -16.12 17.13
N GLN A 59 2.51 -17.44 17.12
CA GLN A 59 2.54 -18.22 15.88
C GLN A 59 1.47 -17.77 14.87
N TRP A 60 0.33 -17.30 15.32
CA TRP A 60 -0.73 -16.77 14.48
C TRP A 60 -0.32 -15.50 13.73
N ALA A 61 0.66 -14.75 14.23
CA ALA A 61 1.16 -13.54 13.59
C ALA A 61 1.99 -13.83 12.33
N ILE A 62 2.34 -15.10 12.08
CA ILE A 62 3.09 -15.52 10.90
C ILE A 62 2.13 -15.79 9.73
N ASN A 63 1.26 -14.84 9.44
CA ASN A 63 0.37 -14.87 8.29
C ASN A 63 0.44 -13.51 7.61
N PRO A 64 1.28 -13.39 6.56
CA PRO A 64 1.50 -12.09 5.90
C PRO A 64 0.21 -11.48 5.33
N ARG A 65 -0.68 -12.31 4.80
CA ARG A 65 -1.94 -11.82 4.25
C ARG A 65 -2.84 -11.21 5.33
N GLN A 66 -2.93 -11.86 6.48
CA GLN A 66 -3.75 -11.37 7.58
C GLN A 66 -3.22 -10.04 8.13
N GLU A 67 -1.91 -9.91 8.28
CA GLU A 67 -1.27 -8.66 8.70
C GLU A 67 -1.55 -7.53 7.73
N VAL A 68 -1.49 -7.81 6.44
CA VAL A 68 -1.79 -6.84 5.39
C VAL A 68 -3.25 -6.42 5.43
N GLU A 69 -4.17 -7.36 5.62
CA GLU A 69 -5.59 -7.05 5.72
C GLU A 69 -5.90 -6.16 6.92
N VAL A 70 -5.23 -6.36 8.06
CA VAL A 70 -5.35 -5.49 9.23
C VAL A 70 -4.86 -4.08 8.90
N SER A 71 -3.69 -3.95 8.30
CA SER A 71 -3.14 -2.65 7.89
C SER A 71 -4.06 -1.93 6.91
N LEU A 72 -4.63 -2.66 5.96
CA LEU A 72 -5.56 -2.07 4.98
C LEU A 72 -6.85 -1.60 5.66
N ASN A 73 -7.37 -2.36 6.61
CA ASN A 73 -8.57 -1.96 7.35
C ASN A 73 -8.32 -0.70 8.17
N ASP A 74 -7.17 -0.59 8.81
CA ASP A 74 -6.79 0.61 9.56
C ASP A 74 -6.70 1.83 8.64
N ALA A 75 -6.07 1.68 7.48
CA ALA A 75 -5.97 2.75 6.49
C ALA A 75 -7.35 3.12 5.91
N ALA A 76 -8.19 2.12 5.63
CA ALA A 76 -9.54 2.34 5.12
C ALA A 76 -10.41 3.12 6.12
N GLU A 77 -10.21 2.91 7.41
CA GLU A 77 -10.94 3.63 8.44
C GLU A 77 -10.67 5.14 8.37
N ILE A 78 -9.43 5.53 8.08
CA ILE A 78 -9.08 6.95 7.88
C ILE A 78 -9.94 7.55 6.76
N ALA A 79 -10.08 6.82 5.64
CA ALA A 79 -10.88 7.28 4.51
C ALA A 79 -12.38 7.34 4.86
N ARG A 80 -12.90 6.34 5.53
CA ARG A 80 -14.32 6.28 5.93
C ARG A 80 -14.69 7.42 6.88
N GLU A 81 -13.84 7.70 7.85
CA GLU A 81 -14.04 8.82 8.78
C GLU A 81 -14.08 10.16 8.07
N ALA A 82 -13.36 10.29 6.96
CA ALA A 82 -13.35 11.49 6.13
C ALA A 82 -14.52 11.54 5.13
N GLY A 83 -15.33 10.49 5.05
CA GLY A 83 -16.44 10.39 4.09
C GLY A 83 -16.00 10.03 2.68
N VAL A 84 -14.81 9.46 2.52
CA VAL A 84 -14.28 9.04 1.22
C VAL A 84 -14.62 7.58 0.96
N LYS A 85 -15.14 7.30 -0.23
CA LYS A 85 -15.40 5.93 -0.67
C LYS A 85 -14.07 5.21 -0.88
N VAL A 86 -13.92 4.02 -0.30
CA VAL A 86 -12.65 3.29 -0.30
C VAL A 86 -12.86 1.80 -0.57
N ASN A 87 -11.96 1.23 -1.37
CA ASN A 87 -11.83 -0.21 -1.57
C ASN A 87 -10.43 -0.64 -1.16
N THR A 88 -10.27 -1.88 -0.72
CA THR A 88 -8.99 -2.41 -0.27
C THR A 88 -8.59 -3.64 -1.07
N TYR A 89 -7.28 -3.78 -1.30
CA TYR A 89 -6.71 -4.87 -2.10
C TYR A 89 -5.47 -5.42 -1.40
N ALA A 90 -5.56 -6.66 -0.92
CA ALA A 90 -4.41 -7.40 -0.42
C ALA A 90 -3.92 -8.32 -1.54
N ARG A 91 -2.73 -8.09 -2.04
CA ARG A 91 -2.19 -8.83 -3.20
C ARG A 91 -0.91 -9.55 -2.85
N GLU A 92 -0.79 -10.77 -3.35
CA GLU A 92 0.45 -11.55 -3.23
C GLU A 92 1.44 -11.10 -4.29
N GLY A 93 2.70 -10.89 -3.89
CA GLY A 93 3.78 -10.57 -4.82
C GLY A 93 4.46 -9.24 -4.56
N ASP A 94 5.05 -8.69 -5.60
CA ASP A 94 5.79 -7.44 -5.53
C ASP A 94 4.86 -6.24 -5.32
N PRO A 95 5.18 -5.33 -4.37
CA PRO A 95 4.31 -4.20 -4.09
C PRO A 95 4.08 -3.27 -5.28
N ALA A 96 5.11 -2.99 -6.08
CA ALA A 96 4.96 -2.12 -7.24
C ALA A 96 4.05 -2.75 -8.28
N ASP A 97 4.20 -4.04 -8.54
CA ASP A 97 3.34 -4.77 -9.47
C ASP A 97 1.89 -4.78 -9.00
N ALA A 98 1.67 -4.99 -7.71
CA ALA A 98 0.32 -4.97 -7.13
C ALA A 98 -0.37 -3.61 -7.34
N ILE A 99 0.36 -2.53 -7.11
CA ILE A 99 -0.15 -1.17 -7.31
C ILE A 99 -0.49 -0.93 -8.79
N LEU A 100 0.42 -1.32 -9.69
CA LEU A 100 0.22 -1.17 -11.13
C LEU A 100 -0.98 -1.98 -11.63
N ASP A 101 -1.12 -3.21 -11.16
CA ASP A 101 -2.23 -4.08 -11.54
C ASP A 101 -3.58 -3.48 -11.10
N VAL A 102 -3.69 -3.01 -9.88
CA VAL A 102 -4.92 -2.37 -9.39
C VAL A 102 -5.23 -1.10 -10.18
N ALA A 103 -4.21 -0.28 -10.47
CA ALA A 103 -4.39 0.93 -11.27
C ALA A 103 -4.96 0.62 -12.65
N GLU A 104 -4.49 -0.45 -13.29
CA GLU A 104 -5.01 -0.89 -14.58
C GLU A 104 -6.43 -1.47 -14.45
N GLU A 105 -6.65 -2.37 -13.49
CA GLU A 105 -7.95 -3.02 -13.26
C GLU A 105 -9.06 -2.00 -12.99
N GLN A 106 -8.77 -0.95 -12.24
CA GLN A 106 -9.75 0.05 -11.83
C GLN A 106 -9.80 1.26 -12.75
N ASN A 107 -9.01 1.27 -13.82
CA ASN A 107 -8.87 2.44 -14.70
C ASN A 107 -8.58 3.71 -13.91
N SER A 108 -7.67 3.60 -12.95
CA SER A 108 -7.32 4.70 -12.07
C SER A 108 -6.57 5.79 -12.82
N ASP A 109 -6.77 7.02 -12.44
CA ASP A 109 -6.19 8.18 -13.11
C ASP A 109 -5.12 8.89 -12.28
N LEU A 110 -4.89 8.42 -11.06
CA LEU A 110 -3.82 8.92 -10.21
C LEU A 110 -3.33 7.81 -9.27
N VAL A 111 -2.02 7.70 -9.13
CA VAL A 111 -1.39 6.87 -8.09
C VAL A 111 -0.67 7.81 -7.12
N ILE A 112 -0.87 7.62 -5.82
CA ILE A 112 -0.20 8.40 -4.78
C ILE A 112 0.67 7.47 -3.95
N LEU A 113 1.93 7.82 -3.78
CA LEU A 113 2.91 7.04 -3.01
C LEU A 113 3.79 7.95 -2.16
N GLY A 114 4.29 7.40 -1.05
CA GLY A 114 5.36 8.06 -0.31
C GLY A 114 6.71 7.92 -1.05
N ASN A 115 7.63 8.80 -0.75
CA ASN A 115 8.92 8.82 -1.44
C ASN A 115 9.87 7.69 -1.03
N LYS A 116 9.65 7.01 0.09
CA LYS A 116 10.52 5.93 0.56
C LYS A 116 10.05 4.54 0.18
N GLY A 117 8.76 4.32 0.01
CA GLY A 117 8.21 2.98 -0.19
C GLY A 117 8.47 2.09 1.01
N MET A 118 8.67 0.78 0.75
CA MET A 118 8.87 -0.25 1.78
C MET A 118 10.32 -0.46 2.16
N THR A 119 11.28 0.18 1.47
CA THR A 119 12.71 0.05 1.74
C THR A 119 13.27 1.36 2.25
N ARG A 120 14.35 1.26 3.05
CA ARG A 120 15.05 2.46 3.49
C ARG A 120 15.75 3.09 2.30
N ALA A 121 15.26 4.23 1.86
CA ALA A 121 15.90 4.99 0.81
C ALA A 121 16.90 5.96 1.41
N LYS A 122 18.03 6.14 0.72
CA LYS A 122 18.95 7.20 1.06
C LYS A 122 18.32 8.55 0.70
N ARG A 123 18.82 9.59 1.35
CA ARG A 123 18.31 10.96 1.29
C ARG A 123 17.96 11.50 -0.10
N PHE A 124 18.74 11.14 -1.12
CA PHE A 124 18.59 11.64 -2.48
C PHE A 124 18.02 10.63 -3.46
N LEU A 125 17.61 9.45 -2.96
CA LEU A 125 17.12 8.38 -3.80
C LEU A 125 15.64 8.15 -3.54
N LEU A 126 14.90 7.96 -4.61
CA LEU A 126 13.53 7.49 -4.55
C LEU A 126 13.54 6.02 -4.14
N GLY A 127 12.60 5.60 -3.27
CA GLY A 127 12.46 4.19 -2.90
C GLY A 127 12.14 3.32 -4.11
N SER A 128 12.39 2.01 -3.98
CA SER A 128 12.22 1.07 -5.10
C SER A 128 10.78 1.01 -5.62
N VAL A 129 9.80 1.05 -4.73
CA VAL A 129 8.39 1.01 -5.12
C VAL A 129 7.98 2.27 -5.88
N PRO A 130 8.18 3.48 -5.35
CA PRO A 130 7.83 4.68 -6.11
C PRO A 130 8.65 4.85 -7.39
N ASP A 131 9.89 4.40 -7.41
CA ASP A 131 10.71 4.42 -8.64
C ASP A 131 10.09 3.56 -9.74
N LYS A 132 9.79 2.31 -9.43
CA LYS A 132 9.20 1.37 -10.40
C LYS A 132 7.81 1.82 -10.85
N VAL A 133 6.97 2.25 -9.91
CA VAL A 133 5.63 2.72 -10.23
C VAL A 133 5.68 3.96 -11.13
N SER A 134 6.54 4.92 -10.82
CA SER A 134 6.62 6.14 -11.63
C SER A 134 7.07 5.88 -13.08
N HIS A 135 7.88 4.83 -13.30
CA HIS A 135 8.31 4.46 -14.65
C HIS A 135 7.24 3.71 -15.44
N HIS A 136 6.34 2.98 -14.79
CA HIS A 136 5.43 2.05 -15.45
C HIS A 136 3.95 2.33 -15.26
N ALA A 137 3.57 3.35 -14.51
CA ALA A 137 2.17 3.65 -14.23
C ALA A 137 1.39 3.96 -15.50
N PRO A 138 0.13 3.47 -15.60
CA PRO A 138 -0.74 3.80 -16.74
C PRO A 138 -1.35 5.20 -16.65
N CYS A 139 -1.04 5.95 -15.58
CA CYS A 139 -1.65 7.24 -15.28
C CYS A 139 -0.65 8.15 -14.56
N SER A 140 -1.12 9.30 -14.11
CA SER A 140 -0.32 10.25 -13.33
C SER A 140 0.11 9.66 -11.99
N VAL A 141 1.28 10.05 -11.51
CA VAL A 141 1.82 9.61 -10.22
C VAL A 141 2.20 10.83 -9.38
N LEU A 142 1.71 10.86 -8.16
CA LEU A 142 2.08 11.88 -7.18
C LEU A 142 2.95 11.23 -6.10
N ILE A 143 4.15 11.73 -5.96
CA ILE A 143 5.07 11.29 -4.90
C ILE A 143 4.95 12.25 -3.73
N VAL A 144 4.46 11.76 -2.61
CA VAL A 144 4.31 12.54 -1.38
C VAL A 144 5.61 12.46 -0.59
N ARG A 145 6.13 13.59 -0.22
CA ARG A 145 7.32 13.64 0.62
C ARG A 145 6.93 13.37 2.07
N THR A 146 7.36 12.23 2.59
CA THR A 146 7.03 11.76 3.95
C THR A 146 8.19 11.89 4.93
N THR A 147 9.34 12.38 4.47
CA THR A 147 10.52 12.56 5.33
C THR A 147 11.32 13.79 4.95
#